data_0d752ca3ac4b122173a6b9607797dca5
#
_entry.id   0d752ca3ac4b122173a6b9607797dca5
#
_cell.length_a   1.000
_cell.length_b   1.000
_cell.length_c   1.000
_cell.angle_alpha   90.00
_cell.angle_beta   90.00
_cell.angle_gamma   90.00
#
_symmetry.space_group_name_H-M   'P 1'
#
loop_
_entity.id
_entity.type
_entity.pdbx_description
1 polymer ?
#
loop_
_entity_poly.entity_id
_entity_poly.type
_entity_poly.pdbx_seq_one_letter_code
_entity_poly.pdbx_strand_id
1 'polypeptide(L)'
;MTEHEIIADNIFKQYGMNFTTAEKAGGWTNAVWLNGSYALRLSMQKNSNRIRREIKRAEALPVSVGFPKNIAVGVTNGYEWSLSERIDGVPLSGIWCGLNWLEKESVVKQILSMANSVHSVPIDEIESITPRSAWYNSFDKDSTISDIERYVAQKIFTPKQGRNLCDILERFYKNIKSSLVLCHGDITTDNLLWRDGNVISLLDFEHSVIAPRQLDIHSLVNLALIQYDETSEKHTPLFGEKNLETEAYINSMISLFRPYLSTQSDKDLFVGYNVLFRQHFFESWLANPKGEISKCDAYNALKSFSDGDGGYLQPLLFA
;
A
#
# COMPACT_ATOMS: atom_id res chain seq x y z
N MET A 1 0.92 2.64 33.92
CA MET A 1 1.40 1.88 32.74
C MET A 1 0.26 1.00 32.24
N THR A 2 0.01 1.01 30.97
CA THR A 2 -0.92 0.09 30.29
C THR A 2 -0.36 -1.34 30.23
N GLU A 3 -1.19 -2.34 29.90
CA GLU A 3 -0.71 -3.72 29.74
C GLU A 3 0.42 -3.82 28.70
N HIS A 4 0.30 -3.08 27.58
CA HIS A 4 1.32 -3.03 26.53
C HIS A 4 2.65 -2.41 27.02
N GLU A 5 2.59 -1.35 27.83
CA GLU A 5 3.79 -0.73 28.40
C GLU A 5 4.49 -1.64 29.40
N ILE A 6 3.74 -2.41 30.19
CA ILE A 6 4.31 -3.40 31.12
C ILE A 6 5.03 -4.51 30.34
N ILE A 7 4.41 -5.01 29.26
CA ILE A 7 5.03 -6.00 28.38
C ILE A 7 6.30 -5.46 27.73
N ALA A 8 6.24 -4.24 27.19
CA ALA A 8 7.36 -3.59 26.56
C ALA A 8 8.54 -3.37 27.54
N ASP A 9 8.25 -2.90 28.78
CA ASP A 9 9.25 -2.74 29.82
C ASP A 9 9.93 -4.07 30.16
N ASN A 10 9.17 -5.14 30.33
CA ASN A 10 9.71 -6.47 30.61
C ASN A 10 10.59 -6.99 29.46
N ILE A 11 10.19 -6.78 28.20
CA ILE A 11 11.00 -7.19 27.05
C ILE A 11 12.29 -6.38 27.02
N PHE A 12 12.23 -5.05 27.13
CA PHE A 12 13.43 -4.23 27.12
C PHE A 12 14.40 -4.60 28.23
N LYS A 13 13.91 -4.89 29.45
CA LYS A 13 14.75 -5.35 30.58
C LYS A 13 15.47 -6.65 30.27
N GLN A 14 14.84 -7.61 29.58
CA GLN A 14 15.49 -8.87 29.18
C GLN A 14 16.70 -8.64 28.27
N TYR A 15 16.70 -7.54 27.52
CA TYR A 15 17.80 -7.13 26.61
C TYR A 15 18.68 -6.02 27.19
N GLY A 16 18.60 -5.78 28.51
CA GLY A 16 19.47 -4.81 29.21
C GLY A 16 19.12 -3.35 28.94
N MET A 17 17.91 -3.06 28.48
CA MET A 17 17.45 -1.72 28.15
C MET A 17 16.47 -1.18 29.19
N ASN A 18 16.40 0.16 29.31
CA ASN A 18 15.49 0.83 30.22
C ASN A 18 14.29 1.41 29.45
N PHE A 19 13.09 0.97 29.77
CA PHE A 19 11.86 1.45 29.13
C PHE A 19 11.62 2.97 29.28
N THR A 20 12.12 3.58 30.37
CA THR A 20 11.94 5.04 30.59
C THR A 20 12.63 5.91 29.53
N THR A 21 13.57 5.35 28.78
CA THR A 21 14.25 6.01 27.65
C THR A 21 13.65 5.66 26.29
N ALA A 22 12.61 4.82 26.26
CA ALA A 22 11.94 4.44 25.02
C ALA A 22 10.98 5.52 24.55
N GLU A 23 11.04 5.84 23.27
CA GLU A 23 10.14 6.74 22.59
C GLU A 23 9.01 5.93 21.95
N LYS A 24 7.75 6.31 22.17
CA LYS A 24 6.62 5.69 21.50
C LYS A 24 6.53 6.23 20.07
N ALA A 25 6.67 5.39 19.09
CA ALA A 25 6.45 5.72 17.69
C ALA A 25 4.97 5.51 17.30
N GLY A 26 4.56 6.13 16.19
CA GLY A 26 3.23 5.90 15.60
C GLY A 26 3.09 4.48 15.07
N GLY A 27 1.86 3.96 15.04
CA GLY A 27 1.51 2.67 14.45
C GLY A 27 0.00 2.46 14.50
N TRP A 28 -0.57 1.89 13.43
CA TRP A 28 -2.01 1.65 13.31
C TRP A 28 -2.42 0.27 13.87
N THR A 29 -1.63 -0.74 13.55
CA THR A 29 -1.92 -2.15 13.87
C THR A 29 -1.08 -2.66 15.04
N ASN A 30 0.08 -2.03 15.29
CA ASN A 30 1.04 -2.39 16.30
C ASN A 30 1.42 -1.19 17.16
N ALA A 31 1.65 -1.41 18.45
CA ALA A 31 2.32 -0.43 19.29
C ALA A 31 3.85 -0.56 19.06
N VAL A 32 4.52 0.58 18.84
CA VAL A 32 5.95 0.61 18.52
C VAL A 32 6.68 1.48 19.53
N TRP A 33 7.81 0.99 20.04
CA TRP A 33 8.74 1.75 20.88
C TRP A 33 10.15 1.68 20.32
N LEU A 34 10.80 2.83 20.27
CA LEU A 34 12.19 2.99 19.84
C LEU A 34 13.07 3.23 21.08
N ASN A 35 14.13 2.46 21.23
CA ASN A 35 15.06 2.60 22.35
C ASN A 35 16.50 2.40 21.89
N GLY A 36 17.24 3.50 21.79
CA GLY A 36 18.59 3.47 21.24
C GLY A 36 18.61 2.87 19.83
N SER A 37 19.35 1.79 19.66
CA SER A 37 19.49 1.07 18.37
C SER A 37 18.43 0.00 18.14
N TYR A 38 17.35 -0.01 18.90
CA TYR A 38 16.33 -1.06 18.85
C TYR A 38 14.93 -0.51 18.61
N ALA A 39 14.11 -1.30 17.93
CA ALA A 39 12.69 -1.07 17.74
C ALA A 39 11.90 -2.28 18.24
N LEU A 40 10.97 -2.07 19.15
CA LEU A 40 10.04 -3.08 19.66
C LEU A 40 8.67 -2.85 19.06
N ARG A 41 8.13 -3.83 18.36
CA ARG A 41 6.74 -3.87 17.89
C ARG A 41 5.94 -4.86 18.73
N LEU A 42 4.76 -4.46 19.16
CA LEU A 42 3.82 -5.29 19.94
C LEU A 42 2.45 -5.23 19.28
N SER A 43 1.86 -6.37 18.96
CA SER A 43 0.53 -6.43 18.33
C SER A 43 -0.53 -5.80 19.24
N MET A 44 -1.50 -5.08 18.65
CA MET A 44 -2.63 -4.53 19.39
C MET A 44 -3.70 -5.58 19.68
N GLN A 45 -3.63 -6.77 19.05
CA GLN A 45 -4.60 -7.86 19.19
C GLN A 45 -3.95 -9.10 19.79
N LYS A 46 -4.64 -9.69 20.78
CA LYS A 46 -4.24 -10.99 21.33
C LYS A 46 -4.43 -12.11 20.29
N ASN A 47 -3.56 -13.11 20.37
CA ASN A 47 -3.58 -14.29 19.50
C ASN A 47 -3.43 -13.98 18.00
N SER A 48 -2.86 -12.82 17.67
CA SER A 48 -2.39 -12.51 16.33
C SER A 48 -1.21 -13.42 15.97
N ASN A 49 -1.01 -13.66 14.68
CA ASN A 49 0.20 -14.30 14.15
C ASN A 49 0.84 -13.47 13.03
N ARG A 50 0.45 -12.19 12.92
CA ARG A 50 0.87 -11.31 11.82
C ARG A 50 2.36 -10.98 11.87
N ILE A 51 2.88 -10.61 13.05
CA ILE A 51 4.30 -10.24 13.24
C ILE A 51 5.21 -11.43 12.90
N ARG A 52 4.92 -12.62 13.40
CA ARG A 52 5.74 -13.83 13.12
C ARG A 52 5.71 -14.21 11.65
N ARG A 53 4.55 -14.10 10.99
CA ARG A 53 4.44 -14.38 9.55
C ARG A 53 5.20 -13.36 8.71
N GLU A 54 5.11 -12.09 9.08
CA GLU A 54 5.87 -11.02 8.43
C GLU A 54 7.38 -11.27 8.52
N ILE A 55 7.89 -11.53 9.74
CA ILE A 55 9.32 -11.80 9.95
C ILE A 55 9.78 -12.99 9.11
N LYS A 56 9.00 -14.07 9.11
CA LYS A 56 9.33 -15.26 8.32
C LYS A 56 9.38 -14.98 6.81
N ARG A 57 8.53 -14.10 6.29
CA ARG A 57 8.60 -13.65 4.89
C ARG A 57 9.81 -12.76 4.65
N ALA A 58 10.12 -11.89 5.61
CA ALA A 58 11.23 -10.96 5.51
C ALA A 58 12.60 -11.67 5.46
N GLU A 59 12.71 -12.92 5.95
CA GLU A 59 13.91 -13.75 5.80
C GLU A 59 14.28 -14.04 4.33
N ALA A 60 13.30 -14.01 3.42
CA ALA A 60 13.51 -14.20 1.99
C ALA A 60 13.76 -12.89 1.23
N LEU A 61 13.63 -11.73 1.88
CA LEU A 61 13.77 -10.43 1.21
C LEU A 61 15.24 -10.12 0.91
N PRO A 62 15.55 -9.60 -0.28
CA PRO A 62 16.88 -9.07 -0.58
C PRO A 62 17.28 -7.94 0.37
N VAL A 63 18.56 -7.85 0.70
CA VAL A 63 19.12 -6.80 1.57
C VAL A 63 18.81 -5.39 1.04
N SER A 64 18.67 -5.23 -0.27
CA SER A 64 18.32 -3.96 -0.93
C SER A 64 16.94 -3.40 -0.54
N VAL A 65 16.06 -4.22 0.04
CA VAL A 65 14.76 -3.78 0.58
C VAL A 65 14.92 -3.03 1.90
N GLY A 66 16.03 -3.24 2.60
CA GLY A 66 16.35 -2.55 3.86
C GLY A 66 15.41 -2.93 5.02
N PHE A 67 14.77 -4.12 4.99
CA PHE A 67 13.90 -4.56 6.09
C PHE A 67 14.72 -4.71 7.38
N PRO A 68 14.20 -4.28 8.56
CA PRO A 68 14.95 -4.31 9.83
C PRO A 68 15.35 -5.74 10.19
N LYS A 69 16.61 -5.92 10.58
CA LYS A 69 17.08 -7.21 11.08
C LYS A 69 16.38 -7.57 12.38
N ASN A 70 15.68 -8.68 12.38
CA ASN A 70 15.02 -9.19 13.57
C ASN A 70 16.05 -9.78 14.55
N ILE A 71 15.92 -9.42 15.84
CA ILE A 71 16.76 -9.90 16.94
C ILE A 71 16.02 -11.00 17.70
N ALA A 72 14.74 -10.76 17.97
CA ALA A 72 13.91 -11.70 18.69
C ALA A 72 12.43 -11.51 18.34
N VAL A 73 11.66 -12.59 18.48
CA VAL A 73 10.23 -12.61 18.33
C VAL A 73 9.62 -13.50 19.40
N GLY A 74 8.46 -13.12 19.93
CA GLY A 74 7.82 -13.89 20.96
C GLY A 74 6.33 -13.58 21.13
N VAL A 75 5.76 -14.20 22.17
CA VAL A 75 4.38 -13.96 22.60
C VAL A 75 4.40 -13.77 24.11
N THR A 76 3.77 -12.71 24.60
CA THR A 76 3.63 -12.42 26.04
C THR A 76 2.18 -12.03 26.31
N ASN A 77 1.53 -12.73 27.24
CA ASN A 77 0.10 -12.54 27.58
C ASN A 77 -0.85 -12.61 26.38
N GLY A 78 -0.49 -13.40 25.35
CA GLY A 78 -1.25 -13.55 24.10
C GLY A 78 -0.93 -12.48 23.04
N TYR A 79 -0.10 -11.49 23.32
CA TYR A 79 0.34 -10.50 22.34
C TYR A 79 1.65 -10.93 21.68
N GLU A 80 1.68 -10.92 20.33
CA GLU A 80 2.91 -11.10 19.58
C GLU A 80 3.78 -9.84 19.70
N TRP A 81 5.08 -10.06 19.72
CA TRP A 81 6.06 -8.96 19.66
C TRP A 81 7.28 -9.34 18.84
N SER A 82 7.96 -8.33 18.33
CA SER A 82 9.29 -8.45 17.71
C SER A 82 10.19 -7.32 18.20
N LEU A 83 11.44 -7.69 18.47
CA LEU A 83 12.53 -6.76 18.71
C LEU A 83 13.47 -6.81 17.51
N SER A 84 13.73 -5.68 16.90
CA SER A 84 14.60 -5.56 15.72
C SER A 84 15.64 -4.46 15.91
N GLU A 85 16.66 -4.43 15.04
CA GLU A 85 17.52 -3.26 14.91
C GLU A 85 16.68 -2.06 14.45
N ARG A 86 16.88 -0.90 15.08
CA ARG A 86 16.28 0.36 14.65
C ARG A 86 17.00 0.85 13.41
N ILE A 87 16.26 1.16 12.37
CA ILE A 87 16.78 1.85 11.20
C ILE A 87 16.73 3.35 11.49
N ASP A 88 17.89 4.00 11.37
CA ASP A 88 18.01 5.43 11.54
C ASP A 88 17.51 6.16 10.28
N GLY A 89 16.26 6.55 10.30
CA GLY A 89 15.55 7.24 9.22
C GLY A 89 14.24 7.82 9.73
N VAL A 90 13.66 8.70 8.94
CA VAL A 90 12.35 9.29 9.21
C VAL A 90 11.29 8.74 8.23
N PRO A 91 10.01 8.61 8.62
CA PRO A 91 8.97 8.23 7.68
C PRO A 91 8.91 9.21 6.50
N LEU A 92 8.82 8.67 5.28
CA LEU A 92 8.75 9.47 4.06
C LEU A 92 7.53 10.40 4.06
N SER A 93 6.43 10.00 4.71
CA SER A 93 5.22 10.82 4.86
C SER A 93 5.50 12.18 5.47
N GLY A 94 6.41 12.26 6.43
CA GLY A 94 6.77 13.51 7.09
C GLY A 94 7.51 14.51 6.20
N ILE A 95 8.06 14.09 5.07
CA ILE A 95 8.86 14.95 4.19
C ILE A 95 8.33 15.03 2.75
N TRP A 96 7.49 14.10 2.33
CA TRP A 96 7.02 13.93 0.94
C TRP A 96 6.44 15.21 0.34
N CYS A 97 5.61 15.94 1.10
CA CYS A 97 4.99 17.17 0.62
C CYS A 97 6.01 18.31 0.40
N GLY A 98 7.13 18.28 1.13
CA GLY A 98 8.20 19.29 1.02
C GLY A 98 9.22 19.02 -0.09
N LEU A 99 9.21 17.80 -0.69
CA LEU A 99 10.13 17.47 -1.79
C LEU A 99 9.74 18.18 -3.08
N ASN A 100 10.74 18.69 -3.81
CA ASN A 100 10.53 19.18 -5.17
C ASN A 100 10.34 18.02 -6.17
N TRP A 101 9.96 18.34 -7.42
CA TRP A 101 9.63 17.32 -8.42
C TRP A 101 10.80 16.39 -8.79
N LEU A 102 12.05 16.90 -8.81
CA LEU A 102 13.23 16.08 -9.08
C LEU A 102 13.53 15.11 -7.93
N GLU A 103 13.35 15.56 -6.69
CA GLU A 103 13.48 14.72 -5.50
C GLU A 103 12.38 13.65 -5.48
N LYS A 104 11.13 14.01 -5.75
CA LYS A 104 10.01 13.06 -5.86
C LYS A 104 10.27 12.02 -6.95
N GLU A 105 10.76 12.43 -8.11
CA GLU A 105 11.14 11.50 -9.18
C GLU A 105 12.23 10.53 -8.74
N SER A 106 13.28 11.02 -8.08
CA SER A 106 14.34 10.18 -7.51
C SER A 106 13.79 9.17 -6.50
N VAL A 107 12.94 9.63 -5.59
CA VAL A 107 12.29 8.79 -4.57
C VAL A 107 11.45 7.69 -5.22
N VAL A 108 10.58 8.03 -6.17
CA VAL A 108 9.72 7.03 -6.85
C VAL A 108 10.57 5.99 -7.57
N LYS A 109 11.67 6.37 -8.22
CA LYS A 109 12.61 5.42 -8.83
C LYS A 109 13.24 4.48 -7.82
N GLN A 110 13.62 4.99 -6.64
CA GLN A 110 14.19 4.17 -5.56
C GLN A 110 13.14 3.18 -5.01
N ILE A 111 11.91 3.63 -4.75
CA ILE A 111 10.83 2.75 -4.27
C ILE A 111 10.50 1.68 -5.31
N LEU A 112 10.42 2.04 -6.59
CA LEU A 112 10.20 1.08 -7.68
C LEU A 112 11.32 0.03 -7.75
N SER A 113 12.57 0.43 -7.52
CA SER A 113 13.71 -0.50 -7.43
C SER A 113 13.56 -1.46 -6.25
N MET A 114 13.12 -0.97 -5.08
CA MET A 114 12.83 -1.82 -3.92
C MET A 114 11.67 -2.78 -4.21
N ALA A 115 10.58 -2.31 -4.80
CA ALA A 115 9.45 -3.16 -5.20
C ALA A 115 9.89 -4.25 -6.18
N ASN A 116 10.71 -3.93 -7.18
CA ASN A 116 11.28 -4.93 -8.09
C ASN A 116 12.17 -5.96 -7.36
N SER A 117 12.89 -5.55 -6.33
CA SER A 117 13.66 -6.47 -5.48
C SER A 117 12.72 -7.43 -4.73
N VAL A 118 11.61 -6.94 -4.19
CA VAL A 118 10.56 -7.79 -3.60
C VAL A 118 9.96 -8.74 -4.63
N HIS A 119 9.62 -8.25 -5.81
CA HIS A 119 9.06 -9.06 -6.91
C HIS A 119 10.02 -10.14 -7.42
N SER A 120 11.30 -10.02 -7.16
CA SER A 120 12.31 -11.01 -7.57
C SER A 120 12.43 -12.21 -6.62
N VAL A 121 11.77 -12.18 -5.46
CA VAL A 121 11.76 -13.29 -4.50
C VAL A 121 11.06 -14.50 -5.12
N PRO A 122 11.70 -15.70 -5.13
CA PRO A 122 11.08 -16.90 -5.65
C PRO A 122 9.81 -17.28 -4.89
N ILE A 123 8.70 -17.45 -5.59
CA ILE A 123 7.39 -17.74 -4.97
C ILE A 123 7.43 -19.06 -4.20
N ASP A 124 8.09 -20.08 -4.73
CA ASP A 124 8.16 -21.42 -4.13
C ASP A 124 8.77 -21.41 -2.72
N GLU A 125 9.63 -20.43 -2.41
CA GLU A 125 10.27 -20.29 -1.09
C GLU A 125 9.31 -19.76 -0.03
N ILE A 126 8.26 -19.05 -0.43
CA ILE A 126 7.39 -18.29 0.47
C ILE A 126 5.91 -18.68 0.38
N GLU A 127 5.51 -19.49 -0.59
CA GLU A 127 4.09 -19.83 -0.85
C GLU A 127 3.40 -20.43 0.38
N SER A 128 4.12 -21.25 1.17
CA SER A 128 3.57 -21.89 2.38
C SER A 128 3.24 -20.90 3.51
N ILE A 129 3.80 -19.70 3.47
CA ILE A 129 3.69 -18.68 4.53
C ILE A 129 3.08 -17.37 4.04
N THR A 130 2.87 -17.26 2.73
CA THR A 130 2.32 -16.06 2.11
C THR A 130 1.00 -16.43 1.45
N PRO A 131 -0.12 -15.76 1.78
CA PRO A 131 -1.38 -16.05 1.13
C PRO A 131 -1.28 -15.77 -0.37
N ARG A 132 -1.91 -16.61 -1.19
CA ARG A 132 -2.25 -16.23 -2.55
C ARG A 132 -3.45 -15.30 -2.44
N SER A 133 -3.22 -14.06 -2.71
CA SER A 133 -4.08 -12.91 -2.54
C SER A 133 -4.31 -12.47 -1.08
N ALA A 134 -4.19 -11.18 -0.89
CA ALA A 134 -4.34 -10.45 0.35
C ALA A 134 -5.80 -10.12 0.66
N TRP A 135 -5.96 -9.05 1.43
CA TRP A 135 -7.26 -8.44 1.73
C TRP A 135 -8.11 -8.13 0.48
N TYR A 136 -7.52 -8.01 -0.70
CA TYR A 136 -8.22 -8.06 -1.99
C TYR A 136 -8.93 -9.38 -2.28
N ASN A 137 -8.69 -10.46 -1.52
CA ASN A 137 -9.44 -11.72 -1.62
C ASN A 137 -10.75 -11.72 -0.87
N SER A 138 -10.94 -10.79 0.04
CA SER A 138 -12.28 -10.57 0.58
C SER A 138 -13.23 -10.04 -0.49
N PHE A 139 -12.70 -9.69 -1.65
CA PHE A 139 -13.45 -9.33 -2.84
C PHE A 139 -13.37 -10.50 -3.84
N ASP A 140 -14.13 -11.56 -3.56
CA ASP A 140 -14.41 -12.53 -4.61
C ASP A 140 -15.17 -11.83 -5.75
N LYS A 141 -15.05 -12.38 -6.95
CA LYS A 141 -15.62 -11.80 -8.15
C LYS A 141 -17.13 -11.53 -7.98
N ASP A 142 -17.86 -12.51 -7.45
CA ASP A 142 -19.32 -12.46 -7.39
C ASP A 142 -19.79 -11.40 -6.39
N SER A 143 -19.13 -11.29 -5.23
CA SER A 143 -19.39 -10.23 -4.25
C SER A 143 -19.12 -8.85 -4.84
N THR A 144 -17.98 -8.66 -5.51
CA THR A 144 -17.60 -7.39 -6.11
C THR A 144 -18.57 -6.93 -7.21
N ILE A 145 -18.99 -7.85 -8.09
CA ILE A 145 -19.99 -7.57 -9.14
C ILE A 145 -21.35 -7.25 -8.50
N SER A 146 -21.77 -8.02 -7.49
CA SER A 146 -23.03 -7.79 -6.77
C SER A 146 -23.07 -6.39 -6.13
N ASP A 147 -21.97 -5.88 -5.62
CA ASP A 147 -21.90 -4.52 -5.09
C ASP A 147 -22.14 -3.47 -6.18
N ILE A 148 -21.56 -3.65 -7.37
CA ILE A 148 -21.81 -2.74 -8.51
C ILE A 148 -23.30 -2.80 -8.93
N GLU A 149 -23.91 -3.98 -8.98
CA GLU A 149 -25.33 -4.12 -9.27
C GLU A 149 -26.19 -3.42 -8.23
N ARG A 150 -25.83 -3.51 -6.95
CA ARG A 150 -26.48 -2.80 -5.84
C ARG A 150 -26.38 -1.29 -6.02
N TYR A 151 -25.22 -0.75 -6.43
CA TYR A 151 -25.06 0.69 -6.71
C TYR A 151 -25.98 1.15 -7.86
N VAL A 152 -26.16 0.32 -8.89
CA VAL A 152 -27.10 0.61 -9.99
C VAL A 152 -28.55 0.58 -9.49
N ALA A 153 -28.92 -0.41 -8.69
CA ALA A 153 -30.27 -0.52 -8.11
C ALA A 153 -30.61 0.68 -7.21
N GLN A 154 -29.62 1.19 -6.49
CA GLN A 154 -29.71 2.38 -5.63
C GLN A 154 -29.62 3.71 -6.42
N LYS A 155 -29.48 3.65 -7.76
CA LYS A 155 -29.34 4.82 -8.65
C LYS A 155 -28.10 5.68 -8.36
N ILE A 156 -27.06 5.10 -7.72
CA ILE A 156 -25.76 5.72 -7.52
C ILE A 156 -25.01 5.82 -8.85
N PHE A 157 -25.06 4.73 -9.64
CA PHE A 157 -24.57 4.67 -11.02
C PHE A 157 -25.72 4.37 -11.99
N THR A 158 -25.60 4.85 -13.21
CA THR A 158 -26.51 4.47 -14.30
C THR A 158 -26.24 3.01 -14.72
N PRO A 159 -27.21 2.33 -15.37
CA PRO A 159 -27.00 0.98 -15.89
C PRO A 159 -25.81 0.87 -16.86
N LYS A 160 -25.50 1.93 -17.62
CA LYS A 160 -24.32 1.97 -18.50
C LYS A 160 -23.03 2.00 -17.69
N GLN A 161 -22.95 2.85 -16.67
CA GLN A 161 -21.79 2.96 -15.79
C GLN A 161 -21.54 1.65 -15.03
N GLY A 162 -22.60 1.02 -14.51
CA GLY A 162 -22.48 -0.28 -13.86
C GLY A 162 -21.91 -1.34 -14.80
N ARG A 163 -22.41 -1.45 -16.04
CA ARG A 163 -21.85 -2.38 -17.03
C ARG A 163 -20.36 -2.11 -17.29
N ASN A 164 -19.95 -0.86 -17.48
CA ASN A 164 -18.56 -0.54 -17.73
C ASN A 164 -17.65 -0.97 -16.55
N LEU A 165 -18.07 -0.75 -15.30
CA LEU A 165 -17.33 -1.21 -14.12
C LEU A 165 -17.27 -2.74 -14.06
N CYS A 166 -18.37 -3.44 -14.33
CA CYS A 166 -18.39 -4.91 -14.39
C CYS A 166 -17.45 -5.43 -15.48
N ASP A 167 -17.43 -4.82 -16.67
CA ASP A 167 -16.53 -5.21 -17.77
C ASP A 167 -15.05 -5.04 -17.40
N ILE A 168 -14.69 -3.99 -16.65
CA ILE A 168 -13.33 -3.81 -16.11
C ILE A 168 -13.00 -4.95 -15.15
N LEU A 169 -13.87 -5.25 -14.21
CA LEU A 169 -13.64 -6.30 -13.21
C LEU A 169 -13.61 -7.70 -13.84
N GLU A 170 -14.44 -7.98 -14.85
CA GLU A 170 -14.39 -9.22 -15.60
C GLU A 170 -13.00 -9.45 -16.25
N ARG A 171 -12.45 -8.42 -16.90
CA ARG A 171 -11.12 -8.50 -17.50
C ARG A 171 -10.04 -8.66 -16.43
N PHE A 172 -10.16 -7.95 -15.31
CA PHE A 172 -9.26 -8.10 -14.15
C PHE A 172 -9.23 -9.54 -13.63
N TYR A 173 -10.39 -10.11 -13.30
CA TYR A 173 -10.48 -11.47 -12.74
C TYR A 173 -10.03 -12.56 -13.73
N LYS A 174 -10.15 -12.30 -15.02
CA LYS A 174 -9.61 -13.18 -16.07
C LYS A 174 -8.09 -13.26 -16.02
N ASN A 175 -7.43 -12.15 -15.68
CA ASN A 175 -5.97 -12.00 -15.73
C ASN A 175 -5.26 -12.17 -14.36
N ILE A 176 -5.99 -12.15 -13.24
CA ILE A 176 -5.41 -12.07 -11.87
C ILE A 176 -4.51 -13.24 -11.49
N LYS A 177 -4.56 -14.35 -12.20
CA LYS A 177 -3.71 -15.53 -11.95
C LYS A 177 -2.45 -15.55 -12.81
N SER A 178 -2.23 -14.52 -13.64
CA SER A 178 -1.07 -14.43 -14.52
C SER A 178 0.09 -13.68 -13.85
N SER A 179 1.31 -14.10 -14.16
CA SER A 179 2.55 -13.39 -13.78
C SER A 179 2.64 -13.04 -12.29
N LEU A 180 2.39 -14.03 -11.43
CA LEU A 180 2.40 -13.86 -9.99
C LEU A 180 3.81 -13.62 -9.46
N VAL A 181 3.93 -12.69 -8.52
CA VAL A 181 5.18 -12.36 -7.78
C VAL A 181 4.83 -12.14 -6.31
N LEU A 182 5.84 -12.06 -5.43
CA LEU A 182 5.64 -11.50 -4.11
C LEU A 182 5.41 -10.00 -4.26
N CYS A 183 4.24 -9.51 -3.83
CA CYS A 183 3.95 -8.09 -3.70
C CYS A 183 4.04 -7.66 -2.24
N HIS A 184 4.42 -6.42 -2.00
CA HIS A 184 4.32 -5.80 -0.68
C HIS A 184 2.86 -5.63 -0.26
N GLY A 185 2.01 -5.17 -1.18
CA GLY A 185 0.56 -5.04 -1.00
C GLY A 185 0.10 -3.77 -0.28
N ASP A 186 1.03 -2.97 0.27
CA ASP A 186 0.74 -1.72 0.99
C ASP A 186 1.91 -0.72 0.91
N ILE A 187 2.36 -0.39 -0.30
CA ILE A 187 3.42 0.62 -0.49
C ILE A 187 2.83 2.01 -0.29
N THR A 188 3.08 2.57 0.90
CA THR A 188 2.67 3.92 1.29
C THR A 188 3.87 4.70 1.81
N THR A 189 3.76 6.02 1.90
CA THR A 189 4.83 6.87 2.46
C THR A 189 5.12 6.59 3.93
N ASP A 190 4.16 6.08 4.69
CA ASP A 190 4.35 5.70 6.10
C ASP A 190 5.20 4.45 6.27
N ASN A 191 5.18 3.55 5.27
CA ASN A 191 5.93 2.30 5.28
C ASN A 191 7.34 2.44 4.68
N LEU A 192 7.78 3.66 4.38
CA LEU A 192 9.08 3.97 3.80
C LEU A 192 9.90 4.85 4.74
N LEU A 193 11.17 4.46 4.96
CA LEU A 193 12.10 5.29 5.72
C LEU A 193 13.06 6.03 4.78
N TRP A 194 13.24 7.30 5.09
CA TRP A 194 14.08 8.23 4.36
C TRP A 194 15.26 8.71 5.20
N ARG A 195 16.43 8.82 4.58
CA ARG A 195 17.61 9.45 5.16
C ARG A 195 18.52 10.00 4.07
N ASP A 196 18.94 11.25 4.20
CA ASP A 196 19.98 11.90 3.37
C ASP A 196 19.77 11.73 1.85
N GLY A 197 18.57 12.00 1.35
CA GLY A 197 18.28 11.89 -0.09
C GLY A 197 17.91 10.49 -0.56
N ASN A 198 17.83 9.50 0.33
CA ASN A 198 17.61 8.11 -0.04
C ASN A 198 16.43 7.46 0.72
N VAL A 199 15.68 6.63 0.02
CA VAL A 199 14.77 5.66 0.63
C VAL A 199 15.61 4.46 1.08
N ILE A 200 15.71 4.24 2.39
CA ILE A 200 16.62 3.26 2.97
C ILE A 200 15.95 1.98 3.46
N SER A 201 14.61 1.97 3.55
CA SER A 201 13.85 0.82 4.03
C SER A 201 12.43 0.85 3.54
N LEU A 202 11.90 -0.34 3.24
CA LEU A 202 10.49 -0.62 3.07
C LEU A 202 10.05 -1.52 4.23
N LEU A 203 9.08 -1.04 5.01
CA LEU A 203 8.58 -1.65 6.24
C LEU A 203 7.20 -2.27 6.02
N ASP A 204 6.74 -3.04 7.00
CA ASP A 204 5.37 -3.51 7.16
C ASP A 204 4.89 -4.44 6.04
N PHE A 205 5.49 -5.64 6.00
CA PHE A 205 5.11 -6.72 5.08
C PHE A 205 3.90 -7.54 5.56
N GLU A 206 3.10 -7.04 6.52
CA GLU A 206 1.93 -7.79 7.02
C GLU A 206 0.88 -8.04 5.92
N HIS A 207 0.77 -7.14 4.96
CA HIS A 207 -0.13 -7.22 3.81
C HIS A 207 0.50 -7.87 2.57
N SER A 208 1.74 -8.33 2.67
CA SER A 208 2.41 -8.95 1.53
C SER A 208 1.70 -10.21 1.04
N VAL A 209 1.69 -10.40 -0.28
CA VAL A 209 0.83 -11.36 -0.96
C VAL A 209 1.44 -11.82 -2.28
N ILE A 210 1.12 -13.04 -2.70
CA ILE A 210 1.44 -13.52 -4.05
C ILE A 210 0.34 -13.06 -5.00
N ALA A 211 0.65 -12.08 -5.85
CA ALA A 211 -0.27 -11.40 -6.75
C ALA A 211 0.44 -10.92 -8.02
N PRO A 212 -0.28 -10.46 -9.05
CA PRO A 212 0.32 -9.71 -10.15
C PRO A 212 1.00 -8.44 -9.64
N ARG A 213 2.20 -8.14 -10.17
CA ARG A 213 2.99 -6.94 -9.79
C ARG A 213 2.23 -5.62 -9.90
N GLN A 214 1.18 -5.57 -10.71
CA GLN A 214 0.33 -4.40 -10.88
C GLN A 214 -0.35 -3.95 -9.57
N LEU A 215 -0.41 -4.81 -8.56
CA LEU A 215 -0.85 -4.44 -7.22
C LEU A 215 0.08 -3.38 -6.60
N ASP A 216 1.39 -3.59 -6.60
CA ASP A 216 2.34 -2.62 -6.07
C ASP A 216 2.52 -1.41 -7.02
N ILE A 217 2.49 -1.65 -8.34
CA ILE A 217 2.52 -0.57 -9.35
C ILE A 217 1.32 0.37 -9.19
N HIS A 218 0.13 -0.15 -8.88
CA HIS A 218 -1.04 0.67 -8.56
C HIS A 218 -0.76 1.63 -7.38
N SER A 219 -0.19 1.12 -6.29
CA SER A 219 0.15 1.94 -5.11
C SER A 219 1.19 3.01 -5.45
N LEU A 220 2.24 2.63 -6.21
CA LEU A 220 3.30 3.55 -6.63
C LEU A 220 2.81 4.65 -7.58
N VAL A 221 1.93 4.31 -8.52
CA VAL A 221 1.32 5.31 -9.42
C VAL A 221 0.46 6.28 -8.63
N ASN A 222 -0.34 5.78 -7.68
CA ASN A 222 -1.14 6.66 -6.83
C ASN A 222 -0.24 7.58 -5.99
N LEU A 223 0.84 7.07 -5.38
CA LEU A 223 1.82 7.87 -4.65
C LEU A 223 2.46 8.95 -5.52
N ALA A 224 2.83 8.59 -6.77
CA ALA A 224 3.55 9.48 -7.67
C ALA A 224 2.66 10.54 -8.33
N LEU A 225 1.44 10.18 -8.73
CA LEU A 225 0.61 10.97 -9.64
C LEU A 225 -0.71 11.47 -9.03
N ILE A 226 -0.95 11.16 -7.74
CA ILE A 226 -2.11 11.67 -7.02
C ILE A 226 -1.63 12.46 -5.81
N GLN A 227 -1.95 13.74 -5.81
CA GLN A 227 -1.68 14.61 -4.68
C GLN A 227 -2.81 14.51 -3.66
N TYR A 228 -2.44 14.23 -2.41
CA TYR A 228 -3.37 14.28 -1.28
C TYR A 228 -3.30 15.65 -0.61
N ASP A 229 -4.43 16.31 -0.47
CA ASP A 229 -4.58 17.56 0.26
C ASP A 229 -5.22 17.24 1.63
N GLU A 230 -4.43 17.31 2.69
CA GLU A 230 -4.87 17.06 4.06
C GLU A 230 -5.98 18.02 4.53
N THR A 231 -6.01 19.26 4.01
CA THR A 231 -6.96 20.27 4.44
C THR A 231 -8.36 20.03 3.89
N SER A 232 -8.46 19.47 2.68
CA SER A 232 -9.71 19.14 2.01
C SER A 232 -10.04 17.64 2.02
N GLU A 233 -9.14 16.81 2.54
CA GLU A 233 -9.21 15.33 2.47
C GLU A 233 -9.39 14.83 1.01
N LYS A 234 -8.83 15.53 0.02
CA LYS A 234 -9.01 15.23 -1.40
C LYS A 234 -7.78 14.64 -2.05
N HIS A 235 -8.04 13.68 -2.92
CA HIS A 235 -7.04 13.14 -3.82
C HIS A 235 -7.20 13.77 -5.21
N THR A 236 -6.23 14.56 -5.62
CA THR A 236 -6.27 15.27 -6.90
C THR A 236 -5.21 14.69 -7.84
N PRO A 237 -5.62 14.11 -8.99
CA PRO A 237 -4.68 13.69 -10.01
C PRO A 237 -3.89 14.88 -10.56
N LEU A 238 -2.58 14.71 -10.72
CA LEU A 238 -1.69 15.76 -11.27
C LEU A 238 -1.93 16.00 -12.77
N PHE A 239 -2.61 15.07 -13.46
CA PHE A 239 -2.91 15.22 -14.89
C PHE A 239 -3.77 16.45 -15.16
N GLY A 240 -3.25 17.36 -16.00
CA GLY A 240 -3.96 18.60 -16.37
C GLY A 240 -3.46 19.85 -15.67
N GLU A 241 -2.53 19.74 -14.74
CA GLU A 241 -1.78 20.89 -14.26
C GLU A 241 -0.90 21.48 -15.38
N LYS A 242 -0.96 22.81 -15.56
CA LYS A 242 -0.29 23.50 -16.69
C LYS A 242 1.06 24.11 -16.29
N ASN A 243 1.69 23.65 -15.25
CA ASN A 243 3.03 24.07 -14.85
C ASN A 243 4.07 23.19 -15.57
N LEU A 244 5.06 23.80 -16.23
CA LEU A 244 6.10 23.11 -17.00
C LEU A 244 6.89 22.08 -16.17
N GLU A 245 7.18 22.37 -14.91
CA GLU A 245 7.90 21.45 -14.03
C GLU A 245 7.04 20.24 -13.67
N THR A 246 5.77 20.45 -13.35
CA THR A 246 4.80 19.39 -13.07
C THR A 246 4.57 18.53 -14.32
N GLU A 247 4.47 19.14 -15.50
CA GLU A 247 4.31 18.43 -16.77
C GLU A 247 5.54 17.54 -17.06
N ALA A 248 6.75 18.06 -16.84
CA ALA A 248 7.99 17.30 -17.00
C ALA A 248 8.04 16.10 -16.05
N TYR A 249 7.66 16.29 -14.78
CA TYR A 249 7.55 15.24 -13.79
C TYR A 249 6.53 14.16 -14.21
N ILE A 250 5.31 14.55 -14.61
CA ILE A 250 4.27 13.62 -15.07
C ILE A 250 4.79 12.78 -16.25
N ASN A 251 5.43 13.40 -17.24
CA ASN A 251 5.99 12.71 -18.40
C ASN A 251 7.10 11.72 -18.00
N SER A 252 7.93 12.09 -17.03
CA SER A 252 8.92 11.17 -16.44
C SER A 252 8.26 9.98 -15.78
N MET A 253 7.21 10.19 -14.97
CA MET A 253 6.47 9.11 -14.31
C MET A 253 5.75 8.19 -15.30
N ILE A 254 5.12 8.76 -16.33
CA ILE A 254 4.52 7.98 -17.43
C ILE A 254 5.57 7.08 -18.07
N SER A 255 6.74 7.64 -18.40
CA SER A 255 7.85 6.87 -19.00
C SER A 255 8.37 5.78 -18.08
N LEU A 256 8.43 6.04 -16.77
CA LEU A 256 8.89 5.10 -15.75
C LEU A 256 7.93 3.92 -15.59
N PHE A 257 6.61 4.14 -15.61
CA PHE A 257 5.61 3.10 -15.37
C PHE A 257 5.17 2.37 -16.66
N ARG A 258 5.39 2.95 -17.84
CA ARG A 258 5.01 2.34 -19.14
C ARG A 258 5.45 0.88 -19.31
N PRO A 259 6.66 0.44 -18.94
CA PRO A 259 7.08 -0.95 -19.08
C PRO A 259 6.20 -1.95 -18.29
N TYR A 260 5.56 -1.49 -17.21
CA TYR A 260 4.68 -2.30 -16.35
C TYR A 260 3.23 -2.36 -16.86
N LEU A 261 2.92 -1.59 -17.91
CA LEU A 261 1.60 -1.46 -18.52
C LEU A 261 1.68 -1.73 -20.04
N SER A 262 2.62 -2.58 -20.45
CA SER A 262 2.96 -2.77 -21.87
C SER A 262 1.96 -3.65 -22.62
N THR A 263 1.28 -4.56 -21.93
CA THR A 263 0.28 -5.45 -22.51
C THR A 263 -1.14 -5.05 -22.10
N GLN A 264 -2.16 -5.52 -22.85
CA GLN A 264 -3.55 -5.30 -22.46
C GLN A 264 -3.87 -5.97 -21.12
N SER A 265 -3.29 -7.16 -20.86
CA SER A 265 -3.43 -7.83 -19.57
C SER A 265 -2.87 -7.01 -18.40
N ASP A 266 -1.71 -6.37 -18.57
CA ASP A 266 -1.13 -5.50 -17.55
C ASP A 266 -2.03 -4.29 -17.26
N LYS A 267 -2.58 -3.69 -18.32
CA LYS A 267 -3.51 -2.55 -18.19
C LYS A 267 -4.81 -2.98 -17.49
N ASP A 268 -5.38 -4.13 -17.86
CA ASP A 268 -6.59 -4.67 -17.24
C ASP A 268 -6.39 -4.94 -15.74
N LEU A 269 -5.24 -5.52 -15.35
CA LEU A 269 -4.87 -5.74 -13.96
C LEU A 269 -4.71 -4.44 -13.20
N PHE A 270 -3.98 -3.49 -13.77
CA PHE A 270 -3.73 -2.19 -13.14
C PHE A 270 -5.03 -1.39 -12.93
N VAL A 271 -5.88 -1.30 -13.95
CA VAL A 271 -7.18 -0.61 -13.85
C VAL A 271 -8.09 -1.33 -12.87
N GLY A 272 -8.12 -2.66 -12.90
CA GLY A 272 -8.92 -3.47 -11.97
C GLY A 272 -8.53 -3.24 -10.51
N TYR A 273 -7.24 -3.20 -10.18
CA TYR A 273 -6.79 -2.85 -8.81
C TYR A 273 -7.24 -1.45 -8.40
N ASN A 274 -7.16 -0.47 -9.32
CA ASN A 274 -7.67 0.88 -9.03
C ASN A 274 -9.17 0.88 -8.73
N VAL A 275 -9.97 0.16 -9.52
CA VAL A 275 -11.43 0.06 -9.30
C VAL A 275 -11.73 -0.63 -7.96
N LEU A 276 -11.09 -1.78 -7.66
CA LEU A 276 -11.29 -2.52 -6.40
C LEU A 276 -10.93 -1.67 -5.18
N PHE A 277 -9.80 -0.98 -5.24
CA PHE A 277 -9.35 -0.12 -4.16
C PHE A 277 -10.33 1.04 -3.90
N ARG A 278 -10.79 1.68 -4.98
CA ARG A 278 -11.79 2.75 -4.87
C ARG A 278 -13.15 2.23 -4.42
N GLN A 279 -13.56 1.04 -4.84
CA GLN A 279 -14.78 0.39 -4.36
C GLN A 279 -14.72 0.12 -2.85
N HIS A 280 -13.60 -0.37 -2.34
CA HIS A 280 -13.41 -0.58 -0.90
C HIS A 280 -13.58 0.72 -0.09
N PHE A 281 -12.94 1.81 -0.52
CA PHE A 281 -13.12 3.11 0.14
C PHE A 281 -14.54 3.65 0.00
N PHE A 282 -15.17 3.40 -1.12
CA PHE A 282 -16.55 3.82 -1.33
C PHE A 282 -17.52 3.05 -0.42
N GLU A 283 -17.33 1.74 -0.24
CA GLU A 283 -18.11 0.95 0.74
C GLU A 283 -17.93 1.48 2.17
N SER A 284 -16.70 1.79 2.56
CA SER A 284 -16.42 2.40 3.88
C SER A 284 -17.12 3.74 4.05
N TRP A 285 -17.17 4.54 2.98
CA TRP A 285 -17.90 5.80 2.97
C TRP A 285 -19.41 5.60 3.04
N LEU A 286 -19.97 4.65 2.29
CA LEU A 286 -21.41 4.33 2.33
C LEU A 286 -21.85 3.84 3.71
N ALA A 287 -20.99 3.12 4.42
CA ALA A 287 -21.25 2.68 5.79
C ALA A 287 -21.28 3.84 6.80
N ASN A 288 -20.58 4.94 6.52
CA ASN A 288 -20.53 6.14 7.39
C ASN A 288 -20.38 7.43 6.54
N PRO A 289 -21.46 7.87 5.85
CA PRO A 289 -21.39 9.01 4.93
C PRO A 289 -21.05 10.32 5.64
N LYS A 290 -20.00 11.01 5.15
CA LYS A 290 -19.60 12.34 5.62
C LYS A 290 -20.00 13.41 4.59
N GLY A 291 -21.30 13.63 4.41
CA GLY A 291 -21.82 14.67 3.49
C GLY A 291 -22.40 14.13 2.17
N GLU A 292 -22.37 14.97 1.13
CA GLU A 292 -22.92 14.61 -0.18
C GLU A 292 -22.01 13.63 -0.91
N ILE A 293 -22.61 12.69 -1.64
CA ILE A 293 -21.88 11.66 -2.42
C ILE A 293 -20.90 12.26 -3.44
N SER A 294 -21.23 13.42 -4.01
CA SER A 294 -20.40 14.15 -4.96
C SER A 294 -19.06 14.65 -4.33
N LYS A 295 -18.99 14.69 -3.00
CA LYS A 295 -17.76 15.04 -2.26
C LYS A 295 -16.91 13.83 -1.91
N CYS A 296 -17.39 12.60 -2.19
CA CYS A 296 -16.64 11.38 -1.94
C CYS A 296 -15.64 11.14 -3.07
N ASP A 297 -14.35 11.18 -2.78
CA ASP A 297 -13.28 10.95 -3.77
C ASP A 297 -13.35 9.56 -4.39
N ALA A 298 -13.64 8.54 -3.59
CA ALA A 298 -13.78 7.18 -4.08
C ALA A 298 -14.93 7.04 -5.09
N TYR A 299 -16.06 7.71 -4.84
CA TYR A 299 -17.17 7.79 -5.79
C TYR A 299 -16.75 8.47 -7.10
N ASN A 300 -16.10 9.65 -7.01
CA ASN A 300 -15.67 10.39 -8.19
C ASN A 300 -14.66 9.61 -9.03
N ALA A 301 -13.75 8.89 -8.38
CA ALA A 301 -12.81 8.00 -9.05
C ALA A 301 -13.52 6.83 -9.72
N LEU A 302 -14.43 6.12 -9.05
CA LEU A 302 -15.24 5.05 -9.66
C LEU A 302 -16.06 5.58 -10.84
N LYS A 303 -16.66 6.77 -10.68
CA LYS A 303 -17.42 7.41 -11.75
C LYS A 303 -16.54 7.67 -12.98
N SER A 304 -15.30 8.14 -12.78
CA SER A 304 -14.33 8.34 -13.84
C SER A 304 -14.04 7.05 -14.62
N PHE A 305 -13.80 5.92 -13.91
CA PHE A 305 -13.64 4.62 -14.56
C PHE A 305 -14.91 4.12 -15.24
N SER A 306 -16.08 4.41 -14.68
CA SER A 306 -17.38 4.00 -15.22
C SER A 306 -17.74 4.71 -16.52
N ASP A 307 -17.11 5.83 -16.83
CA ASP A 307 -17.31 6.55 -18.11
C ASP A 307 -16.56 5.88 -19.27
N GLY A 308 -15.74 4.84 -19.00
CA GLY A 308 -15.23 3.90 -20.00
C GLY A 308 -13.93 4.27 -20.70
N ASP A 309 -13.23 5.30 -20.21
CA ASP A 309 -12.02 5.85 -20.82
C ASP A 309 -10.73 5.63 -20.01
N GLY A 310 -10.75 4.74 -19.01
CA GLY A 310 -9.63 4.54 -18.08
C GLY A 310 -9.55 5.61 -16.99
N GLY A 311 -10.55 6.48 -16.94
CA GLY A 311 -10.68 7.51 -15.91
C GLY A 311 -9.51 8.49 -15.92
N TYR A 312 -9.15 8.97 -14.74
CA TYR A 312 -8.03 9.88 -14.55
C TYR A 312 -6.66 9.28 -14.90
N LEU A 313 -6.58 7.96 -15.12
CA LEU A 313 -5.35 7.25 -15.52
C LEU A 313 -5.17 7.15 -17.03
N GLN A 314 -6.11 7.68 -17.82
CA GLN A 314 -6.06 7.64 -19.28
C GLN A 314 -4.72 8.09 -19.88
N PRO A 315 -4.08 9.20 -19.42
CA PRO A 315 -2.79 9.60 -19.94
C PRO A 315 -1.68 8.58 -19.75
N LEU A 316 -1.72 7.81 -18.67
CA LEU A 316 -0.76 6.73 -18.40
C LEU A 316 -1.02 5.49 -19.27
N LEU A 317 -2.28 5.18 -19.53
CA LEU A 317 -2.68 3.95 -20.22
C LEU A 317 -2.54 4.04 -21.75
N PHE A 318 -2.64 5.25 -22.32
CA PHE A 318 -2.70 5.49 -23.76
C PHE A 318 -1.58 6.41 -24.30
N ALA A 319 -0.60 6.75 -23.44
CA ALA A 319 0.57 7.53 -23.80
C ALA A 319 1.59 6.78 -24.68
#